data_4d20d2915eac264fd59e75e2fe3253e5
#
_entry.id   4d20d2915eac264fd59e75e2fe3253e5
#
_cell.length_a   1.000
_cell.length_b   1.000
_cell.length_c   1.000
_cell.angle_alpha   90.00
_cell.angle_beta   90.00
_cell.angle_gamma   90.00
#
_symmetry.space_group_name_H-M   'P 1'
#
loop_
_entity.id
_entity.type
_entity.pdbx_description
1 polymer ?
#
loop_
_entity_poly.entity_id
_entity_poly.type
_entity_poly.pdbx_seq_one_letter_code
_entity_poly.pdbx_strand_id
1 'polypeptide(L)'
;MKDLWETYLPAFEALVTEAKVEGVMGAYNRTNGEPCCAHPYLMQEILRKKWSFDGYFVSDCWAIVDFFQGHKIVETPIQAAALALETGCNLNCGSTYQTLMESLEAGLITEKMLDANLRELLPTRFRL
;
A
#
# COMPACT_ATOMS: atom_id res chain seq x y z
N MET A 1 -4.14 5.90 -19.27
CA MET A 1 -5.21 6.36 -18.33
C MET A 1 -6.59 5.87 -18.74
N LYS A 2 -6.96 5.94 -20.03
CA LYS A 2 -8.29 5.48 -20.50
C LYS A 2 -8.55 4.01 -20.13
N ASP A 3 -7.66 3.11 -20.54
CA ASP A 3 -7.80 1.67 -20.27
C ASP A 3 -7.87 1.34 -18.78
N LEU A 4 -7.14 2.08 -17.95
CA LEU A 4 -7.20 1.94 -16.50
C LEU A 4 -8.64 2.14 -15.99
N TRP A 5 -9.29 3.23 -16.41
CA TRP A 5 -10.65 3.58 -15.98
C TRP A 5 -11.75 2.75 -16.63
N GLU A 6 -11.58 2.34 -17.88
CA GLU A 6 -12.62 1.63 -18.61
C GLU A 6 -12.54 0.11 -18.46
N THR A 7 -11.37 -0.43 -18.11
CA THR A 7 -11.14 -1.88 -18.09
C THR A 7 -10.74 -2.40 -16.72
N TYR A 8 -9.75 -1.77 -16.06
CA TYR A 8 -9.17 -2.35 -14.85
C TYR A 8 -9.86 -1.90 -13.56
N LEU A 9 -10.19 -0.65 -13.41
CA LEU A 9 -10.75 -0.10 -12.19
C LEU A 9 -12.22 -0.43 -11.90
N PRO A 10 -13.12 -0.65 -12.89
CA PRO A 10 -14.55 -0.82 -12.60
C PRO A 10 -14.87 -1.96 -11.63
N ALA A 11 -14.17 -3.11 -11.75
CA ALA A 11 -14.37 -4.23 -10.83
C ALA A 11 -13.93 -3.90 -9.40
N PHE A 12 -12.81 -3.20 -9.24
CA PHE A 12 -12.32 -2.74 -7.93
C PHE A 12 -13.26 -1.70 -7.32
N GLU A 13 -13.76 -0.76 -8.13
CA GLU A 13 -14.73 0.23 -7.68
C GLU A 13 -15.99 -0.42 -7.12
N ALA A 14 -16.59 -1.37 -7.84
CA ALA A 14 -17.76 -2.11 -7.37
C ALA A 14 -17.48 -2.88 -6.07
N LEU A 15 -16.32 -3.57 -5.98
CA LEU A 15 -15.94 -4.28 -4.76
C LEU A 15 -15.78 -3.35 -3.56
N VAL A 16 -15.20 -2.19 -3.75
CA VAL A 16 -14.99 -1.21 -2.66
C VAL A 16 -16.29 -0.49 -2.32
N THR A 17 -17.00 0.06 -3.32
CA THR A 17 -18.13 0.97 -3.08
C THR A 17 -19.46 0.26 -2.84
N GLU A 18 -19.66 -0.93 -3.42
CA GLU A 18 -20.91 -1.69 -3.31
C GLU A 18 -20.76 -2.89 -2.37
N ALA A 19 -19.76 -3.74 -2.60
CA ALA A 19 -19.53 -4.92 -1.77
C ALA A 19 -18.86 -4.63 -0.42
N LYS A 20 -18.29 -3.40 -0.24
CA LYS A 20 -17.67 -2.96 1.02
C LYS A 20 -16.58 -3.91 1.50
N VAL A 21 -15.68 -4.29 0.61
CA VAL A 21 -14.55 -5.14 0.98
C VAL A 21 -13.73 -4.52 2.10
N GLU A 22 -13.27 -5.34 3.05
CA GLU A 22 -12.50 -4.92 4.21
C GLU A 22 -10.99 -4.72 3.90
N GLY A 23 -10.47 -5.42 2.91
CA GLY A 23 -9.06 -5.34 2.52
C GLY A 23 -8.87 -5.27 1.02
N VAL A 24 -7.84 -4.54 0.61
CA VAL A 24 -7.38 -4.46 -0.79
C VAL A 24 -5.91 -4.85 -0.85
N MET A 25 -5.54 -5.69 -1.83
CA MET A 25 -4.18 -6.14 -2.01
C MET A 25 -3.52 -5.45 -3.20
N GLY A 26 -2.30 -4.96 -3.02
CA GLY A 26 -1.45 -4.43 -4.09
C GLY A 26 -0.72 -5.54 -4.81
N ALA A 27 -0.70 -5.47 -6.15
CA ALA A 27 -0.04 -6.45 -7.00
C ALA A 27 1.48 -6.23 -7.10
N TYR A 28 2.20 -7.23 -7.65
CA TYR A 28 3.65 -7.16 -7.88
C TYR A 28 4.07 -6.13 -8.92
N ASN A 29 3.26 -5.94 -9.93
CA ASN A 29 3.63 -5.15 -11.10
C ASN A 29 3.68 -3.65 -10.83
N ARG A 30 4.29 -2.95 -11.78
CA ARG A 30 4.21 -1.50 -11.89
C ARG A 30 3.04 -1.12 -12.79
N THR A 31 2.30 -0.10 -12.39
CA THR A 31 1.25 0.52 -13.20
C THR A 31 1.69 1.94 -13.54
N ASN A 32 1.80 2.25 -14.85
CA ASN A 32 2.28 3.55 -15.33
C ASN A 32 3.61 4.01 -14.71
N GLY A 33 4.50 3.06 -14.40
CA GLY A 33 5.82 3.34 -13.87
C GLY A 33 5.95 3.19 -12.35
N GLU A 34 4.86 3.23 -11.58
CA GLU A 34 4.86 3.12 -10.12
C GLU A 34 4.47 1.71 -9.66
N PRO A 35 5.12 1.14 -8.64
CA PRO A 35 4.75 -0.17 -8.10
C PRO A 35 3.38 -0.10 -7.43
N CYS A 36 2.53 -1.11 -7.63
CA CYS A 36 1.16 -1.08 -7.12
C CYS A 36 1.08 -0.99 -5.60
N CYS A 37 2.06 -1.53 -4.86
CA CYS A 37 2.14 -1.44 -3.39
C CYS A 37 2.69 -0.09 -2.86
N ALA A 38 3.05 0.84 -3.74
CA ALA A 38 3.46 2.20 -3.41
C ALA A 38 3.02 3.20 -4.51
N HIS A 39 1.81 3.05 -5.00
CA HIS A 39 1.27 3.86 -6.09
C HIS A 39 0.38 4.99 -5.55
N PRO A 40 0.87 6.25 -5.45
CA PRO A 40 0.11 7.32 -4.80
C PRO A 40 -1.26 7.56 -5.44
N TYR A 41 -1.32 7.54 -6.77
CA TYR A 41 -2.58 7.78 -7.48
C TYR A 41 -3.61 6.68 -7.24
N LEU A 42 -3.22 5.39 -7.33
CA LEU A 42 -4.15 4.28 -7.10
C LEU A 42 -4.59 4.20 -5.63
N MET A 43 -3.63 4.32 -4.70
CA MET A 43 -3.89 4.11 -3.28
C MET A 43 -4.54 5.34 -2.62
N GLN A 44 -4.01 6.53 -2.88
CA GLN A 44 -4.47 7.74 -2.19
C GLN A 44 -5.58 8.45 -2.95
N GLU A 45 -5.42 8.71 -4.26
CA GLU A 45 -6.41 9.51 -4.99
C GLU A 45 -7.65 8.69 -5.37
N ILE A 46 -7.46 7.43 -5.83
CA ILE A 46 -8.59 6.59 -6.25
C ILE A 46 -9.18 5.85 -5.05
N LEU A 47 -8.40 4.97 -4.42
CA LEU A 47 -8.92 4.07 -3.38
C LEU A 47 -9.42 4.85 -2.16
N ARG A 48 -8.54 5.69 -1.56
CA ARG A 48 -8.88 6.41 -0.32
C ARG A 48 -9.83 7.59 -0.56
N LYS A 49 -9.48 8.50 -1.47
CA LYS A 49 -10.26 9.74 -1.65
C LYS A 49 -11.51 9.53 -2.49
N LYS A 50 -11.37 8.97 -3.71
CA LYS A 50 -12.50 8.87 -4.63
C LYS A 50 -13.52 7.82 -4.22
N TRP A 51 -13.07 6.64 -3.79
CA TRP A 51 -13.96 5.53 -3.37
C TRP A 51 -14.21 5.48 -1.87
N SER A 52 -13.57 6.37 -1.08
CA SER A 52 -13.74 6.46 0.37
C SER A 52 -13.50 5.12 1.08
N PHE A 53 -12.49 4.37 0.63
CA PHE A 53 -12.10 3.11 1.24
C PHE A 53 -11.51 3.35 2.63
N ASP A 54 -12.08 2.72 3.64
CA ASP A 54 -11.69 2.84 5.05
C ASP A 54 -11.07 1.56 5.65
N GLY A 55 -10.98 0.48 4.87
CA GLY A 55 -10.31 -0.76 5.24
C GLY A 55 -8.80 -0.70 5.14
N TYR A 56 -8.13 -1.84 5.27
CA TYR A 56 -6.68 -1.93 5.19
C TYR A 56 -6.17 -2.27 3.79
N PHE A 57 -4.96 -1.82 3.48
CA PHE A 57 -4.24 -2.19 2.26
C PHE A 57 -3.07 -3.10 2.61
N VAL A 58 -2.97 -4.24 1.93
CA VAL A 58 -1.91 -5.24 2.12
C VAL A 58 -1.07 -5.37 0.86
N SER A 59 0.23 -5.58 0.99
CA SER A 59 1.07 -5.96 -0.14
C SER A 59 0.81 -7.41 -0.54
N ASP A 60 0.95 -7.75 -1.82
CA ASP A 60 1.20 -9.13 -2.19
C ASP A 60 2.49 -9.63 -1.52
N CYS A 61 2.61 -10.97 -1.35
CA CYS A 61 3.73 -11.53 -0.61
C CYS A 61 5.05 -11.23 -1.33
N TRP A 62 5.98 -10.59 -0.61
CA TRP A 62 7.29 -10.14 -1.11
C TRP A 62 7.26 -8.98 -2.12
N ALA A 63 6.10 -8.41 -2.46
CA ALA A 63 6.02 -7.33 -3.44
C ALA A 63 6.82 -6.08 -3.06
N ILE A 64 6.99 -5.79 -1.75
CA ILE A 64 7.81 -4.66 -1.30
C ILE A 64 9.31 -4.94 -1.49
N VAL A 65 9.74 -6.20 -1.50
CA VAL A 65 11.13 -6.58 -1.85
C VAL A 65 11.46 -6.17 -3.28
N ASP A 66 10.49 -6.25 -4.18
CA ASP A 66 10.70 -5.88 -5.58
C ASP A 66 11.04 -4.39 -5.76
N PHE A 67 10.71 -3.51 -4.82
CA PHE A 67 11.05 -2.10 -4.92
C PHE A 67 12.56 -1.86 -5.07
N PHE A 68 13.39 -2.67 -4.40
CA PHE A 68 14.85 -2.57 -4.48
C PHE A 68 15.50 -3.71 -5.28
N GLN A 69 14.92 -4.91 -5.34
CA GLN A 69 15.51 -6.02 -6.10
C GLN A 69 15.07 -6.06 -7.56
N GLY A 70 13.77 -5.90 -7.82
CA GLY A 70 13.16 -6.02 -9.15
C GLY A 70 13.01 -4.67 -9.85
N HIS A 71 12.23 -3.78 -9.26
CA HIS A 71 11.88 -2.47 -9.85
C HIS A 71 13.01 -1.45 -9.78
N LYS A 72 13.89 -1.58 -8.77
CA LYS A 72 15.06 -0.69 -8.54
C LYS A 72 14.66 0.78 -8.45
N ILE A 73 13.56 1.06 -7.74
CA ILE A 73 13.08 2.43 -7.49
C ILE A 73 13.63 3.00 -6.19
N VAL A 74 14.13 2.13 -5.31
CA VAL A 74 14.89 2.44 -4.11
C VAL A 74 16.08 1.51 -4.01
N GLU A 75 17.05 1.82 -3.15
CA GLU A 75 18.30 1.08 -3.05
C GLU A 75 18.31 0.03 -1.93
N THR A 76 17.57 0.26 -0.86
CA THR A 76 17.65 -0.53 0.37
C THR A 76 16.28 -0.99 0.89
N PRO A 77 16.24 -2.07 1.70
CA PRO A 77 15.01 -2.52 2.35
C PRO A 77 14.35 -1.46 3.24
N ILE A 78 15.16 -0.65 3.95
CA ILE A 78 14.64 0.42 4.83
C ILE A 78 13.93 1.51 4.02
N GLN A 79 14.44 1.86 2.85
CA GLN A 79 13.79 2.80 1.92
C GLN A 79 12.51 2.20 1.32
N ALA A 80 12.53 0.89 1.00
CA ALA A 80 11.36 0.19 0.49
C ALA A 80 10.22 0.13 1.53
N ALA A 81 10.55 -0.19 2.79
CA ALA A 81 9.60 -0.18 3.89
C ALA A 81 9.01 1.22 4.13
N ALA A 82 9.86 2.24 4.12
CA ALA A 82 9.45 3.63 4.29
C ALA A 82 8.50 4.08 3.18
N LEU A 83 8.85 3.84 1.91
CA LEU A 83 8.03 4.22 0.76
C LEU A 83 6.65 3.54 0.77
N ALA A 84 6.60 2.23 1.06
CA ALA A 84 5.36 1.50 1.14
C ALA A 84 4.47 2.02 2.28
N LEU A 85 5.03 2.26 3.47
CA LEU A 85 4.31 2.80 4.63
C LEU A 85 3.78 4.20 4.36
N GLU A 86 4.62 5.09 3.81
CA GLU A 86 4.25 6.47 3.47
C GLU A 86 3.09 6.51 2.48
N THR A 87 3.07 5.60 1.52
CA THR A 87 2.01 5.53 0.51
C THR A 87 0.72 4.89 1.05
N GLY A 88 0.75 4.26 2.24
CA GLY A 88 -0.43 3.71 2.91
C GLY A 88 -0.59 2.19 2.73
N CYS A 89 0.49 1.46 2.47
CA CYS A 89 0.50 0.00 2.58
C CYS A 89 0.53 -0.38 4.07
N ASN A 90 -0.61 -0.73 4.64
CA ASN A 90 -0.76 -0.94 6.07
C ASN A 90 -0.16 -2.26 6.56
N LEU A 91 -0.15 -3.28 5.71
CA LEU A 91 0.30 -4.62 6.05
C LEU A 91 1.23 -5.17 4.97
N ASN A 92 2.38 -5.68 5.38
CA ASN A 92 3.33 -6.34 4.49
C ASN A 92 3.21 -7.86 4.59
N CYS A 93 2.92 -8.53 3.48
CA CYS A 93 3.12 -9.97 3.35
C CYS A 93 4.58 -10.23 2.98
N GLY A 94 5.41 -10.53 3.98
CA GLY A 94 6.85 -10.73 3.84
C GLY A 94 7.62 -10.16 5.03
N SER A 95 8.92 -9.92 4.86
CA SER A 95 9.81 -9.49 5.94
C SER A 95 10.25 -8.03 5.88
N THR A 96 9.91 -7.29 4.82
CA THR A 96 10.46 -5.93 4.62
C THR A 96 10.08 -4.97 5.75
N TYR A 97 8.88 -5.09 6.33
CA TYR A 97 8.46 -4.25 7.46
C TYR A 97 9.17 -4.57 8.78
N GLN A 98 9.97 -5.62 8.86
CA GLN A 98 10.88 -5.84 10.00
C GLN A 98 11.95 -4.74 10.08
N THR A 99 12.20 -4.00 9.00
CA THR A 99 13.15 -2.87 8.95
C THR A 99 12.50 -1.51 9.28
N LEU A 100 11.23 -1.45 9.69
CA LEU A 100 10.56 -0.17 9.99
C LEU A 100 11.21 0.59 11.15
N MET A 101 11.76 -0.10 12.15
CA MET A 101 12.49 0.56 13.24
C MET A 101 13.76 1.25 12.71
N GLU A 102 14.50 0.58 11.84
CA GLU A 102 15.68 1.16 11.19
C GLU A 102 15.29 2.35 10.27
N SER A 103 14.12 2.27 9.60
CA SER A 103 13.57 3.37 8.79
C SER A 103 13.24 4.59 9.67
N LEU A 104 12.71 4.36 10.88
CA LEU A 104 12.42 5.41 11.85
C LEU A 104 13.70 6.05 12.39
N GLU A 105 14.70 5.26 12.78
CA GLU A 105 16.00 5.73 13.25
C GLU A 105 16.75 6.52 12.18
N ALA A 106 16.59 6.13 10.91
CA ALA A 106 17.14 6.84 9.75
C ALA A 106 16.35 8.13 9.39
N GLY A 107 15.24 8.41 10.08
CA GLY A 107 14.40 9.57 9.80
C GLY A 107 13.60 9.49 8.49
N LEU A 108 13.48 8.31 7.89
CA LEU A 108 12.70 8.09 6.66
C LEU A 108 11.20 8.06 6.91
N ILE A 109 10.80 7.69 8.12
CA ILE A 109 9.41 7.68 8.59
C ILE A 109 9.30 8.35 9.95
N THR A 110 8.08 8.60 10.40
CA THR A 110 7.79 9.14 11.73
C THR A 110 6.83 8.22 12.48
N GLU A 111 6.81 8.30 13.82
CA GLU A 111 5.82 7.59 14.65
C GLU A 111 4.38 7.95 14.23
N LYS A 112 4.15 9.20 13.84
CA LYS A 112 2.84 9.65 13.36
C LYS A 112 2.40 8.88 12.10
N MET A 113 3.33 8.55 11.20
CA MET A 113 3.03 7.75 10.01
C MET A 113 2.70 6.30 10.38
N LEU A 114 3.42 5.72 11.34
CA LEU A 114 3.13 4.40 11.89
C LEU A 114 1.74 4.37 12.53
N ASP A 115 1.43 5.33 13.38
CA ASP A 115 0.13 5.45 14.03
C ASP A 115 -1.02 5.58 13.02
N ALA A 116 -0.82 6.38 11.95
CA ALA A 116 -1.83 6.53 10.90
C ALA A 116 -2.11 5.19 10.20
N ASN A 117 -1.06 4.45 9.84
CA ASN A 117 -1.22 3.13 9.22
C ASN A 117 -1.87 2.10 10.16
N LEU A 118 -1.52 2.11 11.44
CA LEU A 118 -2.12 1.23 12.44
C LEU A 118 -3.61 1.55 12.66
N ARG A 119 -4.01 2.82 12.61
CA ARG A 119 -5.42 3.24 12.73
C ARG A 119 -6.29 2.74 11.57
N GLU A 120 -5.72 2.52 10.41
CA GLU A 120 -6.42 1.92 9.27
C GLU A 120 -6.46 0.38 9.35
N LEU A 121 -5.41 -0.25 9.88
CA LEU A 121 -5.29 -1.71 9.97
C LEU A 121 -6.04 -2.32 11.15
N LEU A 122 -5.87 -1.76 12.35
CA LEU A 122 -6.33 -2.38 13.59
C LEU A 122 -7.85 -2.49 13.75
N PRO A 123 -8.70 -1.56 13.22
CA PRO A 123 -10.15 -1.72 13.33
C PRO A 123 -10.66 -3.06 12.83
N THR A 124 -10.12 -3.55 11.70
CA THR A 124 -10.44 -4.87 11.17
C THR A 124 -10.12 -5.99 12.15
N ARG A 125 -8.95 -5.90 12.80
CA ARG A 125 -8.51 -6.91 13.79
C ARG A 125 -9.39 -6.91 15.05
N PHE A 126 -9.91 -5.76 15.45
CA PHE A 126 -10.81 -5.65 16.61
C PHE A 126 -12.26 -6.06 16.32
N ARG A 127 -12.64 -6.19 15.06
CA ARG A 127 -13.98 -6.66 14.64
C ARG A 127 -14.07 -8.18 14.55
N LEU A 128 -12.94 -8.89 14.55
CA LEU A 128 -12.83 -10.35 14.52
C LEU A 128 -12.88 -10.95 15.92
#